data_f0b68b6697fc1281f8bdc42bba7313de
#
_entry.id   f0b68b6697fc1281f8bdc42bba7313de
#
_cell.length_a   1.000
_cell.length_b   1.000
_cell.length_c   1.000
_cell.angle_alpha   90.00
_cell.angle_beta   90.00
_cell.angle_gamma   90.00
#
_symmetry.space_group_name_H-M   'P 1'
#
loop_
_entity.id
_entity.type
_entity.pdbx_description
1 polymer ?
#
loop_
_entity_poly.entity_id
_entity_poly.type
_entity_poly.pdbx_seq_one_letter_code
_entity_poly.pdbx_strand_id
1 'polypeptide(L)'
;MLEEEYAQLKLLCDRIFLESNYLTTFTVKVRHEDRILKGDKDYHETTELLLLYRKSPKFKVLKRLQDNTSIDNYIYTIEELIDNPETIMLGNKEVSVFKPGQYRIIQTEPSVDNFQKINIRGSIKDGNSSGRFHMKYLEERNHLFNYLYKVPGIGDDKYPFRYFLTRSSEKKANGFYFQGVPLSKKDVKEVPYPNFLDFEEAFNNVGYEGGIEFRNGKKPVDFLKFILSIGTTNKNAVILDFFAGSGSTGQAVMELNQLDGGQRQVILCTNNENNIAHEVTYPRLKNIINGYTLKKNQREILYEVPLNTKLLINNTPILNAHE
;
A
#
# COMPACT_ATOMS: atom_id res chain seq x y z
N MET A 1 11.70 17.53 1.98
CA MET A 1 11.76 18.83 2.72
C MET A 1 12.07 18.52 4.16
N LEU A 2 13.00 19.23 4.75
CA LEU A 2 13.35 19.12 6.16
C LEU A 2 12.29 19.85 7.02
N GLU A 3 12.27 19.55 8.32
CA GLU A 3 11.29 20.11 9.24
C GLU A 3 11.43 21.62 9.40
N GLU A 4 12.65 22.13 9.33
CA GLU A 4 12.98 23.57 9.50
C GLU A 4 12.24 24.48 8.49
N GLU A 5 12.02 24.02 7.26
CA GLU A 5 11.34 24.83 6.22
C GLU A 5 9.85 24.55 6.12
N TYR A 6 9.34 23.57 6.87
CA TYR A 6 7.95 23.10 6.74
C TYR A 6 6.93 24.22 6.96
N ALA A 7 7.08 24.98 8.04
CA ALA A 7 6.09 25.99 8.44
C ALA A 7 5.98 27.11 7.39
N GLN A 8 7.11 27.62 6.89
CA GLN A 8 7.14 28.68 5.88
C GLN A 8 6.59 28.19 4.54
N LEU A 9 6.97 27.00 4.13
CA LEU A 9 6.47 26.42 2.88
C LEU A 9 4.96 26.13 2.99
N LYS A 10 4.48 25.62 4.13
CA LYS A 10 3.05 25.40 4.37
C LYS A 10 2.26 26.69 4.24
N LEU A 11 2.72 27.77 4.90
CA LEU A 11 2.08 29.09 4.82
C LEU A 11 2.10 29.65 3.39
N LEU A 12 3.19 29.48 2.66
CA LEU A 12 3.29 29.90 1.27
C LEU A 12 2.30 29.15 0.39
N CYS A 13 2.25 27.83 0.53
CA CYS A 13 1.33 26.96 -0.21
C CYS A 13 -0.13 27.27 0.12
N ASP A 14 -0.46 27.57 1.37
CA ASP A 14 -1.81 27.99 1.77
C ASP A 14 -2.26 29.28 1.08
N ARG A 15 -1.33 30.23 0.89
CA ARG A 15 -1.60 31.47 0.15
C ARG A 15 -1.80 31.24 -1.35
N ILE A 16 -1.01 30.33 -1.95
CA ILE A 16 -1.03 30.09 -3.40
C ILE A 16 -2.20 29.16 -3.78
N PHE A 17 -2.40 28.08 -3.05
CA PHE A 17 -3.35 27.02 -3.38
C PHE A 17 -4.64 27.09 -2.58
N LEU A 18 -4.74 27.92 -1.56
CA LEU A 18 -5.75 28.04 -0.50
C LEU A 18 -5.66 26.88 0.50
N GLU A 19 -5.80 27.22 1.78
CA GLU A 19 -5.79 26.23 2.88
C GLU A 19 -6.83 25.12 2.70
N SER A 20 -8.02 25.46 2.19
CA SER A 20 -9.11 24.50 1.89
C SER A 20 -8.74 23.45 0.82
N ASN A 21 -7.66 23.66 0.09
CA ASN A 21 -7.14 22.73 -0.91
C ASN A 21 -5.96 21.88 -0.39
N TYR A 22 -5.52 22.10 0.84
CA TYR A 22 -4.59 21.19 1.50
C TYR A 22 -5.25 19.84 1.72
N LEU A 23 -4.54 18.75 1.36
CA LEU A 23 -5.04 17.40 1.50
C LEU A 23 -4.36 16.67 2.66
N THR A 24 -3.04 16.67 2.68
CA THR A 24 -2.27 16.00 3.74
C THR A 24 -0.80 16.39 3.68
N THR A 25 -0.09 16.10 4.77
CA THR A 25 1.36 15.99 4.79
C THR A 25 1.72 14.51 4.97
N PHE A 26 2.53 13.98 4.06
CA PHE A 26 3.14 12.68 4.23
C PHE A 26 4.44 12.82 5.00
N THR A 27 4.64 11.97 5.99
CA THR A 27 5.93 11.73 6.63
C THR A 27 6.60 10.58 5.91
N VAL A 28 7.74 10.82 5.27
CA VAL A 28 8.44 9.86 4.43
C VAL A 28 9.71 9.41 5.15
N LYS A 29 9.80 8.13 5.50
CA LYS A 29 11.03 7.54 6.03
C LYS A 29 12.05 7.42 4.89
N VAL A 30 13.21 8.03 5.09
CA VAL A 30 14.28 8.14 4.08
C VAL A 30 15.61 7.56 4.54
N ARG A 31 15.75 7.22 5.83
CA ARG A 31 16.96 6.64 6.44
C ARG A 31 16.61 5.63 7.51
N HIS A 32 17.52 4.68 7.68
CA HIS A 32 17.48 3.73 8.80
C HIS A 32 17.76 4.45 10.12
N GLU A 33 17.10 4.02 11.19
CA GLU A 33 17.24 4.62 12.53
C GLU A 33 18.66 4.55 13.07
N ASP A 34 19.42 3.52 12.71
CA ASP A 34 20.80 3.30 13.18
C ASP A 34 21.86 3.96 12.28
N ARG A 35 21.46 4.60 11.16
CA ARG A 35 22.38 5.23 10.22
C ARG A 35 22.64 6.69 10.59
N ILE A 36 23.38 6.92 11.66
CA ILE A 36 23.76 8.24 12.13
C ILE A 36 24.81 8.86 11.20
N LEU A 37 24.60 10.09 10.73
CA LEU A 37 25.54 10.85 9.92
C LEU A 37 26.32 11.84 10.80
N LYS A 38 27.54 12.20 10.38
CA LYS A 38 28.39 13.16 11.11
C LYS A 38 27.76 14.56 11.27
N GLY A 39 26.75 14.90 10.49
CA GLY A 39 26.05 16.19 10.54
C GLY A 39 24.79 16.14 11.38
N ASP A 40 24.41 14.98 11.92
CA ASP A 40 23.26 14.88 12.80
C ASP A 40 23.55 15.62 14.10
N LYS A 41 22.60 16.47 14.53
CA LYS A 41 22.67 17.27 15.74
C LYS A 41 22.20 16.44 16.96
N ASP A 42 21.33 17.01 17.78
CA ASP A 42 20.80 16.37 18.99
C ASP A 42 19.85 15.20 18.68
N TYR A 43 19.22 15.23 17.51
CA TYR A 43 18.29 14.19 17.05
C TYR A 43 18.67 13.71 15.66
N HIS A 44 18.49 12.41 15.43
CA HIS A 44 18.72 11.77 14.15
C HIS A 44 17.47 11.91 13.25
N GLU A 45 17.60 12.69 12.18
CA GLU A 45 16.53 12.92 11.24
C GLU A 45 16.43 11.77 10.22
N THR A 46 15.44 10.93 10.39
CA THR A 46 15.19 9.76 9.52
C THR A 46 14.08 9.99 8.51
N THR A 47 13.38 11.13 8.58
CA THR A 47 12.20 11.41 7.76
C THR A 47 12.30 12.73 6.99
N GLU A 48 11.55 12.79 5.90
CA GLU A 48 11.26 14.02 5.17
C GLU A 48 9.74 14.24 5.09
N LEU A 49 9.31 15.49 4.90
CA LEU A 49 7.91 15.87 4.77
C LEU A 49 7.55 16.18 3.33
N LEU A 50 6.37 15.68 2.89
CA LEU A 50 5.80 15.94 1.57
C LEU A 50 4.41 16.53 1.73
N LEU A 51 4.23 17.80 1.36
CA LEU A 51 2.95 18.50 1.35
C LEU A 51 2.17 18.17 0.07
N LEU A 52 0.90 17.81 0.21
CA LEU A 52 0.00 17.57 -0.92
C LEU A 52 -1.16 18.57 -0.93
N TYR A 53 -1.28 19.30 -2.03
CA TYR A 53 -2.37 20.22 -2.34
C TYR A 53 -3.06 19.82 -3.63
N ARG A 54 -4.35 20.09 -3.72
CA ARG A 54 -5.10 20.06 -4.97
C ARG A 54 -5.31 21.45 -5.52
N LYS A 55 -5.46 21.60 -6.81
CA LYS A 55 -5.82 22.88 -7.45
C LYS A 55 -7.31 23.22 -7.23
N SER A 56 -8.16 22.20 -7.20
CA SER A 56 -9.61 22.37 -7.08
C SER A 56 -10.29 21.11 -6.56
N PRO A 57 -11.55 21.19 -6.10
CA PRO A 57 -12.34 20.02 -5.69
C PRO A 57 -12.59 18.97 -6.77
N LYS A 58 -12.29 19.28 -8.04
CA LYS A 58 -12.36 18.28 -9.15
C LYS A 58 -11.30 17.19 -9.01
N PHE A 59 -10.19 17.46 -8.34
CA PHE A 59 -9.19 16.45 -8.04
C PHE A 59 -9.76 15.43 -7.04
N LYS A 60 -9.72 14.16 -7.42
CA LYS A 60 -10.11 13.05 -6.54
C LYS A 60 -8.86 12.39 -6.00
N VAL A 61 -8.80 12.26 -4.69
CA VAL A 61 -7.74 11.51 -4.03
C VAL A 61 -7.83 10.04 -4.45
N LEU A 62 -6.72 9.52 -4.95
CA LEU A 62 -6.63 8.11 -5.31
C LEU A 62 -6.50 7.26 -4.05
N LYS A 63 -7.07 6.07 -4.14
CA LYS A 63 -7.03 5.06 -3.08
C LYS A 63 -6.23 3.86 -3.57
N ARG A 64 -5.58 3.18 -2.66
CA ARG A 64 -4.96 1.89 -2.96
C ARG A 64 -5.98 0.77 -2.90
N LEU A 65 -5.80 -0.23 -3.73
CA LEU A 65 -6.57 -1.46 -3.63
C LEU A 65 -5.93 -2.34 -2.55
N GLN A 66 -6.73 -2.73 -1.58
CA GLN A 66 -6.36 -3.71 -0.56
C GLN A 66 -7.10 -5.00 -0.87
N ASP A 67 -6.34 -6.02 -1.22
CA ASP A 67 -6.86 -7.37 -1.41
C ASP A 67 -6.79 -8.11 -0.07
N ASN A 68 -7.96 -8.43 0.48
CA ASN A 68 -8.09 -9.18 1.73
C ASN A 68 -8.28 -10.68 1.50
N THR A 69 -8.15 -11.15 0.26
CA THR A 69 -8.32 -12.56 -0.09
C THR A 69 -7.01 -13.35 -0.11
N SER A 70 -5.91 -12.79 0.42
CA SER A 70 -4.68 -13.56 0.55
C SER A 70 -4.92 -14.82 1.37
N ILE A 71 -4.58 -15.96 0.80
CA ILE A 71 -4.71 -17.28 1.45
C ILE A 71 -3.90 -17.35 2.74
N ASP A 72 -2.85 -16.56 2.87
CA ASP A 72 -1.97 -16.51 4.06
C ASP A 72 -2.71 -16.23 5.36
N ASN A 73 -3.89 -15.63 5.30
CA ASN A 73 -4.72 -15.35 6.47
C ASN A 73 -5.64 -16.52 6.86
N TYR A 74 -5.82 -17.52 5.97
CA TYR A 74 -6.71 -18.66 6.17
C TYR A 74 -5.93 -19.83 6.75
N ILE A 75 -5.63 -19.74 8.05
CA ILE A 75 -4.75 -20.66 8.77
C ILE A 75 -5.44 -21.40 9.93
N TYR A 76 -6.75 -21.25 10.09
CA TYR A 76 -7.48 -21.89 11.20
C TYR A 76 -8.40 -22.99 10.71
N THR A 77 -8.37 -24.13 11.41
CA THR A 77 -9.38 -25.18 11.32
C THR A 77 -10.11 -25.30 12.66
N ILE A 78 -11.37 -25.74 12.62
CA ILE A 78 -12.18 -25.93 13.81
C ILE A 78 -12.70 -27.37 13.80
N GLU A 79 -12.32 -28.12 14.81
CA GLU A 79 -12.79 -29.48 15.07
C GLU A 79 -13.92 -29.43 16.10
N GLU A 80 -15.06 -30.00 15.76
CA GLU A 80 -16.17 -30.25 16.69
C GLU A 80 -15.90 -31.59 17.36
N LEU A 81 -15.79 -31.63 18.69
CA LEU A 81 -15.43 -32.82 19.45
C LEU A 81 -16.65 -33.60 19.97
N ILE A 82 -17.84 -33.10 19.68
CA ILE A 82 -19.11 -33.72 20.07
C ILE A 82 -20.08 -33.75 18.90
N ASP A 83 -20.86 -34.83 18.76
CA ASP A 83 -21.82 -35.00 17.66
C ASP A 83 -23.14 -34.26 17.89
N ASN A 84 -23.54 -34.07 19.14
CA ASN A 84 -24.82 -33.47 19.51
C ASN A 84 -24.60 -32.23 20.41
N PRO A 85 -24.22 -31.08 19.87
CA PRO A 85 -24.09 -29.85 20.63
C PRO A 85 -25.47 -29.34 21.09
N GLU A 86 -25.47 -28.55 22.14
CA GLU A 86 -26.65 -27.80 22.56
C GLU A 86 -27.11 -26.89 21.43
N THR A 87 -28.41 -26.83 21.15
CA THR A 87 -28.99 -25.94 20.12
C THR A 87 -29.88 -24.89 20.78
N ILE A 88 -29.78 -23.67 20.25
CA ILE A 88 -30.60 -22.53 20.67
C ILE A 88 -31.16 -21.78 19.46
N MET A 89 -32.31 -21.17 19.61
CA MET A 89 -32.88 -20.30 18.58
C MET A 89 -32.39 -18.85 18.78
N LEU A 90 -31.69 -18.31 17.80
CA LEU A 90 -31.27 -16.90 17.73
C LEU A 90 -31.92 -16.24 16.51
N GLY A 91 -32.97 -15.47 16.74
CA GLY A 91 -33.82 -15.00 15.65
C GLY A 91 -34.54 -16.17 14.98
N ASN A 92 -34.34 -16.31 13.66
CA ASN A 92 -34.90 -17.40 12.86
C ASN A 92 -33.89 -18.53 12.56
N LYS A 93 -32.79 -18.59 13.31
CA LYS A 93 -31.70 -19.55 13.08
C LYS A 93 -31.53 -20.49 14.24
N GLU A 94 -31.44 -21.78 13.95
CA GLU A 94 -31.05 -22.81 14.89
C GLU A 94 -29.52 -22.83 14.98
N VAL A 95 -28.98 -22.46 16.12
CA VAL A 95 -27.56 -22.24 16.37
C VAL A 95 -27.02 -23.31 17.28
N SER A 96 -25.97 -24.01 16.82
CA SER A 96 -25.26 -24.98 17.68
C SER A 96 -24.29 -24.25 18.61
N VAL A 97 -24.27 -24.65 19.87
CA VAL A 97 -23.43 -24.05 20.91
C VAL A 97 -22.47 -25.09 21.45
N PHE A 98 -21.19 -24.74 21.39
CA PHE A 98 -20.12 -25.58 21.92
C PHE A 98 -19.48 -24.88 23.13
N LYS A 99 -19.45 -25.57 24.26
CA LYS A 99 -18.78 -25.11 25.50
C LYS A 99 -17.26 -25.34 25.40
N PRO A 100 -16.48 -24.66 26.22
CA PRO A 100 -15.03 -24.94 26.31
C PRO A 100 -14.79 -26.45 26.52
N GLY A 101 -13.87 -27.02 25.72
CA GLY A 101 -13.57 -28.45 25.70
C GLY A 101 -14.43 -29.30 24.75
N GLN A 102 -15.47 -28.75 24.12
CA GLN A 102 -16.29 -29.43 23.13
C GLN A 102 -15.89 -29.14 21.68
N TYR A 103 -14.88 -28.31 21.48
CA TYR A 103 -14.30 -27.97 20.19
C TYR A 103 -12.80 -27.70 20.34
N ARG A 104 -12.08 -27.72 19.22
CA ARG A 104 -10.67 -27.34 19.14
C ARG A 104 -10.45 -26.40 17.98
N ILE A 105 -9.72 -25.32 18.18
CA ILE A 105 -9.26 -24.40 17.13
C ILE A 105 -7.77 -24.69 16.92
N ILE A 106 -7.41 -25.08 15.70
CA ILE A 106 -6.05 -25.46 15.33
C ILE A 106 -5.55 -24.45 14.32
N GLN A 107 -4.32 -24.01 14.49
CA GLN A 107 -3.60 -23.22 13.50
C GLN A 107 -2.78 -24.15 12.61
N THR A 108 -2.96 -24.04 11.30
CA THR A 108 -2.33 -24.89 10.27
C THR A 108 -1.70 -24.05 9.19
N GLU A 109 -1.03 -24.69 8.23
CA GLU A 109 -0.56 -24.00 7.02
C GLU A 109 -1.75 -23.35 6.25
N PRO A 110 -1.49 -22.25 5.54
CA PRO A 110 -2.53 -21.55 4.75
C PRO A 110 -3.21 -22.48 3.75
N SER A 111 -4.54 -22.45 3.72
CA SER A 111 -5.32 -23.26 2.78
C SER A 111 -6.66 -22.62 2.44
N VAL A 112 -7.15 -22.85 1.22
CA VAL A 112 -8.51 -22.46 0.80
C VAL A 112 -9.63 -23.13 1.60
N ASP A 113 -9.28 -24.22 2.30
CA ASP A 113 -10.20 -24.97 3.16
C ASP A 113 -10.18 -24.52 4.62
N ASN A 114 -9.39 -23.52 4.94
CA ASN A 114 -9.27 -23.01 6.29
C ASN A 114 -10.13 -21.77 6.50
N PHE A 115 -10.19 -21.35 7.75
CA PHE A 115 -10.84 -20.11 8.16
C PHE A 115 -9.81 -19.02 8.45
N GLN A 116 -10.20 -17.78 8.17
CA GLN A 116 -9.60 -16.58 8.72
C GLN A 116 -10.29 -16.21 10.02
N LYS A 117 -9.53 -15.92 11.07
CA LYS A 117 -10.05 -15.44 12.35
C LYS A 117 -10.14 -13.91 12.35
N ILE A 118 -11.34 -13.37 12.49
CA ILE A 118 -11.61 -11.94 12.41
C ILE A 118 -12.15 -11.42 13.75
N ASN A 119 -11.52 -10.37 14.27
CA ASN A 119 -11.95 -9.74 15.52
C ASN A 119 -13.17 -8.83 15.27
N ILE A 120 -14.21 -8.97 16.08
CA ILE A 120 -15.45 -8.19 15.98
C ILE A 120 -15.27 -6.86 16.71
N ARG A 121 -14.87 -5.81 16.00
CA ARG A 121 -14.66 -4.47 16.57
C ARG A 121 -14.90 -3.36 15.54
N GLY A 122 -15.15 -2.14 16.03
CA GLY A 122 -15.25 -0.95 15.19
C GLY A 122 -16.30 -1.10 14.09
N SER A 123 -15.96 -0.72 12.87
CA SER A 123 -16.85 -0.75 11.70
C SER A 123 -17.37 -2.15 11.33
N ILE A 124 -16.72 -3.22 11.80
CA ILE A 124 -17.20 -4.59 11.56
C ILE A 124 -18.51 -4.85 12.30
N LYS A 125 -18.72 -4.26 13.48
CA LYS A 125 -19.94 -4.42 14.25
C LYS A 125 -21.20 -4.02 13.47
N ASP A 126 -21.08 -2.94 12.69
CA ASP A 126 -22.21 -2.38 11.92
C ASP A 126 -22.12 -2.65 10.43
N GLY A 127 -20.90 -2.94 9.93
CA GLY A 127 -20.57 -2.96 8.52
C GLY A 127 -20.93 -4.24 7.76
N ASN A 128 -20.96 -5.40 8.42
CA ASN A 128 -21.20 -6.68 7.75
C ASN A 128 -22.24 -7.55 8.45
N SER A 129 -22.69 -8.61 7.76
CA SER A 129 -23.72 -9.52 8.26
C SER A 129 -23.31 -10.24 9.56
N SER A 130 -22.03 -10.63 9.68
CA SER A 130 -21.52 -11.29 10.88
C SER A 130 -21.45 -10.33 12.07
N GLY A 131 -20.97 -9.12 11.87
CA GLY A 131 -20.92 -8.09 12.91
C GLY A 131 -22.33 -7.74 13.41
N ARG A 132 -23.28 -7.49 12.51
CA ARG A 132 -24.68 -7.21 12.87
C ARG A 132 -25.35 -8.38 13.62
N PHE A 133 -25.10 -9.63 13.17
CA PHE A 133 -25.62 -10.79 13.89
C PHE A 133 -25.06 -10.88 15.31
N HIS A 134 -23.74 -10.71 15.46
CA HIS A 134 -23.08 -10.71 16.77
C HIS A 134 -23.68 -9.65 17.70
N MET A 135 -23.79 -8.42 17.24
CA MET A 135 -24.34 -7.31 18.04
C MET A 135 -25.77 -7.58 18.50
N LYS A 136 -26.57 -8.15 17.63
CA LYS A 136 -27.98 -8.37 17.93
C LYS A 136 -28.26 -9.57 18.86
N TYR A 137 -27.44 -10.63 18.76
CA TYR A 137 -27.78 -11.91 19.41
C TYR A 137 -26.69 -12.48 20.31
N LEU A 138 -25.43 -12.09 20.11
CA LEU A 138 -24.29 -12.67 20.83
C LEU A 138 -23.58 -11.68 21.76
N GLU A 139 -23.84 -10.38 21.65
CA GLU A 139 -23.18 -9.37 22.50
C GLU A 139 -23.53 -9.58 23.98
N GLU A 140 -24.79 -9.84 24.31
CA GLU A 140 -25.23 -10.12 25.68
C GLU A 140 -24.67 -11.43 26.22
N ARG A 141 -24.24 -12.34 25.35
CA ARG A 141 -23.66 -13.65 25.72
C ARG A 141 -22.14 -13.62 25.89
N ASN A 142 -21.53 -12.48 25.76
CA ASN A 142 -20.07 -12.31 25.91
C ASN A 142 -19.58 -12.61 27.36
N HIS A 143 -20.45 -12.71 28.35
CA HIS A 143 -20.12 -13.19 29.68
C HIS A 143 -19.84 -14.70 29.73
N LEU A 144 -20.24 -15.46 28.70
CA LEU A 144 -19.91 -16.87 28.53
C LEU A 144 -18.58 -16.95 27.78
N PHE A 145 -17.47 -17.08 28.49
CA PHE A 145 -16.14 -17.06 27.90
C PHE A 145 -15.81 -18.31 27.10
N ASN A 146 -15.19 -18.11 25.93
CA ASN A 146 -14.78 -19.19 25.03
C ASN A 146 -15.90 -20.13 24.58
N TYR A 147 -17.13 -19.63 24.45
CA TYR A 147 -18.22 -20.38 23.84
C TYR A 147 -18.15 -20.20 22.33
N LEU A 148 -18.27 -21.29 21.57
CA LEU A 148 -18.31 -21.30 20.14
C LEU A 148 -19.74 -21.52 19.64
N TYR A 149 -20.19 -20.63 18.76
CA TYR A 149 -21.52 -20.68 18.15
C TYR A 149 -21.38 -20.96 16.66
N LYS A 150 -22.00 -22.04 16.16
CA LYS A 150 -22.10 -22.37 14.74
C LYS A 150 -23.44 -21.87 14.21
N VAL A 151 -23.41 -20.82 13.41
CA VAL A 151 -24.59 -20.10 12.95
C VAL A 151 -24.81 -20.35 11.46
N PRO A 152 -25.92 -20.99 11.05
CA PRO A 152 -26.21 -21.30 9.67
C PRO A 152 -26.65 -20.07 8.88
N GLY A 153 -26.38 -20.08 7.56
CA GLY A 153 -26.87 -19.09 6.61
C GLY A 153 -26.38 -17.67 6.88
N ILE A 154 -25.12 -17.51 7.26
CA ILE A 154 -24.44 -16.22 7.38
C ILE A 154 -23.17 -16.22 6.54
N GLY A 155 -22.95 -15.13 5.81
CA GLY A 155 -21.77 -14.93 4.97
C GLY A 155 -21.97 -15.39 3.54
N ASP A 156 -20.91 -15.22 2.76
CA ASP A 156 -20.83 -15.49 1.31
C ASP A 156 -19.61 -16.35 0.97
N ASP A 157 -19.10 -17.10 1.93
CA ASP A 157 -18.02 -18.07 1.73
C ASP A 157 -18.57 -19.48 1.43
N LYS A 158 -17.68 -20.42 1.16
CA LYS A 158 -18.04 -21.79 0.81
C LYS A 158 -18.75 -22.57 1.92
N TYR A 159 -18.72 -22.08 3.16
CA TYR A 159 -19.37 -22.74 4.27
C TYR A 159 -20.79 -22.21 4.44
N PRO A 160 -21.79 -23.11 4.59
CA PRO A 160 -23.19 -22.72 4.80
C PRO A 160 -23.45 -22.20 6.23
N PHE A 161 -22.41 -21.98 7.00
CA PHE A 161 -22.45 -21.51 8.38
C PHE A 161 -21.24 -20.65 8.70
N ARG A 162 -21.29 -19.97 9.83
CA ARG A 162 -20.18 -19.22 10.40
C ARG A 162 -19.99 -19.51 11.86
N TYR A 163 -18.75 -19.69 12.28
CA TYR A 163 -18.43 -19.80 13.69
C TYR A 163 -18.21 -18.43 14.31
N PHE A 164 -18.74 -18.26 15.54
CA PHE A 164 -18.50 -17.11 16.40
C PHE A 164 -17.94 -17.60 17.72
N LEU A 165 -16.85 -17.00 18.15
CA LEU A 165 -16.20 -17.28 19.42
C LEU A 165 -16.39 -16.09 20.35
N THR A 166 -16.96 -16.29 21.54
CA THR A 166 -17.05 -15.23 22.54
C THR A 166 -15.68 -14.86 23.09
N ARG A 167 -15.61 -13.72 23.76
CA ARG A 167 -14.35 -13.25 24.35
C ARG A 167 -13.78 -14.27 25.34
N SER A 168 -12.46 -14.26 25.52
CA SER A 168 -11.77 -15.24 26.38
C SER A 168 -11.73 -14.84 27.86
N SER A 169 -12.04 -13.59 28.20
CA SER A 169 -12.04 -13.06 29.56
C SER A 169 -12.72 -11.70 29.62
N GLU A 170 -12.99 -11.20 30.82
CA GLU A 170 -13.56 -9.86 31.06
C GLU A 170 -12.66 -8.74 30.56
N LYS A 171 -11.33 -8.95 30.56
CA LYS A 171 -10.34 -7.97 30.06
C LYS A 171 -10.39 -7.80 28.53
N LYS A 172 -11.06 -8.68 27.80
CA LYS A 172 -11.21 -8.61 26.34
C LYS A 172 -12.59 -8.06 25.99
N ALA A 173 -12.62 -6.97 25.22
CA ALA A 173 -13.87 -6.30 24.87
C ALA A 173 -14.71 -7.07 23.83
N ASN A 174 -14.09 -7.84 22.96
CA ASN A 174 -14.75 -8.42 21.79
C ASN A 174 -14.41 -9.91 21.62
N GLY A 175 -15.33 -10.62 20.94
CA GLY A 175 -15.12 -11.95 20.41
C GLY A 175 -14.58 -11.94 18.97
N PHE A 176 -14.65 -13.11 18.34
CA PHE A 176 -14.17 -13.33 16.98
C PHE A 176 -15.24 -14.06 16.15
N TYR A 177 -15.13 -13.95 14.83
CA TYR A 177 -15.78 -14.89 13.94
C TYR A 177 -14.78 -15.51 12.98
N PHE A 178 -15.10 -16.67 12.44
CA PHE A 178 -14.27 -17.41 11.51
C PHE A 178 -14.95 -17.42 10.15
N GLN A 179 -14.25 -16.96 9.15
CA GLN A 179 -14.73 -16.82 7.77
C GLN A 179 -13.90 -17.69 6.84
N GLY A 180 -14.57 -18.47 5.99
CA GLY A 180 -13.93 -19.14 4.86
C GLY A 180 -13.59 -18.16 3.73
N VAL A 181 -12.93 -18.65 2.70
CA VAL A 181 -12.61 -17.83 1.51
C VAL A 181 -13.93 -17.41 0.83
N PRO A 182 -14.16 -16.11 0.59
CA PRO A 182 -15.37 -15.62 -0.05
C PRO A 182 -15.62 -16.24 -1.43
N LEU A 183 -16.86 -16.60 -1.74
CA LEU A 183 -17.27 -17.11 -3.06
C LEU A 183 -17.37 -15.99 -4.09
N SER A 184 -17.83 -14.81 -3.66
CA SER A 184 -17.82 -13.62 -4.48
C SER A 184 -16.39 -13.12 -4.64
N LYS A 185 -16.01 -12.89 -5.89
CA LYS A 185 -14.68 -12.47 -6.28
C LYS A 185 -14.12 -11.34 -5.43
N LYS A 186 -12.92 -11.57 -4.88
CA LYS A 186 -11.97 -10.57 -4.36
C LYS A 186 -12.62 -9.54 -3.44
N ASP A 187 -12.48 -9.75 -2.15
CA ASP A 187 -12.70 -8.69 -1.16
C ASP A 187 -11.63 -7.60 -1.31
N VAL A 188 -11.63 -6.96 -2.48
CA VAL A 188 -10.74 -5.86 -2.80
C VAL A 188 -11.45 -4.58 -2.41
N LYS A 189 -10.89 -3.90 -1.42
CA LYS A 189 -11.41 -2.62 -0.94
C LYS A 189 -10.51 -1.49 -1.38
N GLU A 190 -11.13 -0.40 -1.78
CA GLU A 190 -10.42 0.86 -1.92
C GLU A 190 -10.19 1.49 -0.53
N VAL A 191 -8.93 1.56 -0.11
CA VAL A 191 -8.54 2.16 1.17
C VAL A 191 -7.65 3.39 0.96
N PRO A 192 -7.72 4.40 1.83
CA PRO A 192 -6.81 5.54 1.76
C PRO A 192 -5.35 5.11 1.87
N TYR A 193 -4.45 5.85 1.24
CA TYR A 193 -3.02 5.74 1.54
C TYR A 193 -2.75 6.23 2.97
N PRO A 194 -1.88 5.56 3.73
CA PRO A 194 -1.40 6.10 5.00
C PRO A 194 -0.58 7.37 4.74
N ASN A 195 -0.57 8.30 5.68
CA ASN A 195 0.27 9.48 5.61
C ASN A 195 1.71 9.25 6.10
N PHE A 196 2.04 8.03 6.51
CA PHE A 196 3.39 7.58 6.73
C PHE A 196 3.81 6.64 5.59
N LEU A 197 4.94 6.96 4.95
CA LEU A 197 5.47 6.22 3.81
C LEU A 197 6.89 5.76 4.13
N ASP A 198 7.17 4.49 3.92
CA ASP A 198 8.52 3.94 4.05
C ASP A 198 9.16 3.79 2.66
N PHE A 199 10.18 4.59 2.40
CA PHE A 199 11.01 4.55 1.19
C PHE A 199 12.49 4.42 1.54
N GLU A 200 12.83 4.00 2.76
CA GLU A 200 14.21 3.88 3.24
C GLU A 200 15.10 3.13 2.25
N GLU A 201 14.67 1.96 1.80
CA GLU A 201 15.44 1.13 0.88
C GLU A 201 15.72 1.86 -0.46
N ALA A 202 14.72 2.52 -1.03
CA ALA A 202 14.87 3.29 -2.25
C ALA A 202 15.88 4.44 -2.10
N PHE A 203 15.82 5.17 -0.97
CA PHE A 203 16.77 6.25 -0.68
C PHE A 203 18.19 5.75 -0.45
N ASN A 204 18.37 4.55 0.10
CA ASN A 204 19.69 3.95 0.28
C ASN A 204 20.37 3.58 -1.05
N ASN A 205 19.58 3.27 -2.09
CA ASN A 205 20.05 2.77 -3.39
C ASN A 205 20.14 3.83 -4.48
N VAL A 206 19.77 5.08 -4.18
CA VAL A 206 19.62 6.16 -5.17
C VAL A 206 20.92 6.59 -5.88
N GLY A 207 22.11 6.24 -5.33
CA GLY A 207 23.40 6.83 -5.74
C GLY A 207 23.70 6.77 -7.23
N TYR A 208 23.39 5.65 -7.90
CA TYR A 208 23.75 5.41 -9.31
C TYR A 208 22.56 5.41 -10.28
N GLU A 209 21.36 5.74 -9.83
CA GLU A 209 20.20 5.80 -10.72
C GLU A 209 20.46 6.74 -11.92
N GLY A 210 20.04 6.31 -13.11
CA GLY A 210 20.20 7.05 -14.36
C GLY A 210 21.64 7.10 -14.88
N GLY A 211 22.52 6.22 -14.36
CA GLY A 211 23.92 6.15 -14.79
C GLY A 211 24.77 7.38 -14.46
N ILE A 212 24.30 8.20 -13.51
CA ILE A 212 24.98 9.43 -13.08
C ILE A 212 25.33 9.34 -11.61
N GLU A 213 26.61 9.54 -11.28
CA GLU A 213 27.04 9.67 -9.89
C GLU A 213 26.65 11.06 -9.37
N PHE A 214 25.63 11.09 -8.51
CA PHE A 214 25.16 12.30 -7.85
C PHE A 214 24.78 11.94 -6.43
N ARG A 215 25.62 12.31 -5.47
CA ARG A 215 25.57 11.76 -4.10
C ARG A 215 24.54 12.41 -3.18
N ASN A 216 24.24 13.68 -3.38
CA ASN A 216 23.41 14.45 -2.45
C ASN A 216 22.17 15.03 -3.13
N GLY A 217 21.03 14.97 -2.47
CA GLY A 217 19.80 15.62 -2.92
C GLY A 217 18.99 14.89 -4.01
N LYS A 218 19.46 13.72 -4.49
CA LYS A 218 18.74 12.91 -5.47
C LYS A 218 17.52 12.24 -4.80
N LYS A 219 16.36 12.37 -5.42
CA LYS A 219 15.17 11.63 -5.01
C LYS A 219 15.06 10.32 -5.78
N PRO A 220 14.74 9.19 -5.11
CA PRO A 220 14.57 7.90 -5.77
C PRO A 220 13.48 7.93 -6.83
N VAL A 221 13.71 7.26 -7.94
CA VAL A 221 12.73 7.17 -9.03
C VAL A 221 11.44 6.50 -8.57
N ASP A 222 11.52 5.45 -7.77
CA ASP A 222 10.33 4.75 -7.24
C ASP A 222 9.48 5.64 -6.32
N PHE A 223 10.10 6.48 -5.51
CA PHE A 223 9.38 7.47 -4.73
C PHE A 223 8.66 8.49 -5.62
N LEU A 224 9.32 8.98 -6.67
CA LEU A 224 8.72 9.92 -7.62
C LEU A 224 7.60 9.26 -8.44
N LYS A 225 7.76 8.01 -8.87
CA LYS A 225 6.68 7.24 -9.53
C LYS A 225 5.46 7.12 -8.62
N PHE A 226 5.67 6.84 -7.33
CA PHE A 226 4.59 6.81 -6.36
C PHE A 226 3.87 8.17 -6.26
N ILE A 227 4.61 9.28 -6.07
CA ILE A 227 4.03 10.63 -6.00
C ILE A 227 3.21 10.93 -7.26
N LEU A 228 3.74 10.64 -8.43
CA LEU A 228 3.04 10.87 -9.70
C LEU A 228 1.79 10.01 -9.81
N SER A 229 1.83 8.77 -9.36
CA SER A 229 0.68 7.84 -9.42
C SER A 229 -0.45 8.24 -8.51
N ILE A 230 -0.18 8.81 -7.33
CA ILE A 230 -1.23 9.36 -6.45
C ILE A 230 -1.69 10.75 -6.88
N GLY A 231 -0.86 11.48 -7.64
CA GLY A 231 -1.14 12.83 -8.13
C GLY A 231 -2.09 12.85 -9.33
N THR A 232 -2.07 11.83 -10.17
CA THR A 232 -2.92 11.79 -11.36
C THR A 232 -3.05 10.38 -11.96
N THR A 233 -4.26 10.05 -12.42
CA THR A 233 -4.52 8.86 -13.27
C THR A 233 -4.43 9.19 -14.77
N ASN A 234 -4.26 10.46 -15.13
CA ASN A 234 -4.20 10.86 -16.52
C ASN A 234 -2.84 10.47 -17.12
N LYS A 235 -2.86 9.51 -18.02
CA LYS A 235 -1.67 9.02 -18.74
C LYS A 235 -1.10 10.02 -19.74
N ASN A 236 -1.79 11.14 -19.98
CA ASN A 236 -1.34 12.25 -20.84
C ASN A 236 -1.10 13.54 -20.02
N ALA A 237 -0.90 13.42 -18.71
CA ALA A 237 -0.66 14.56 -17.84
C ALA A 237 0.63 15.30 -18.20
N VAL A 238 0.65 16.62 -17.98
CA VAL A 238 1.87 17.42 -18.00
C VAL A 238 2.37 17.57 -16.57
N ILE A 239 3.59 17.14 -16.34
CA ILE A 239 4.30 17.21 -15.05
C ILE A 239 5.29 18.38 -15.11
N LEU A 240 5.22 19.27 -14.14
CA LEU A 240 6.15 20.39 -14.00
C LEU A 240 6.98 20.21 -12.74
N ASP A 241 8.30 20.26 -12.89
CA ASP A 241 9.29 20.29 -11.80
C ASP A 241 10.18 21.50 -11.96
N PHE A 242 10.04 22.49 -11.10
CA PHE A 242 10.86 23.72 -11.18
C PHE A 242 12.11 23.68 -10.30
N PHE A 243 12.39 22.56 -9.68
CA PHE A 243 13.63 22.29 -8.97
C PHE A 243 14.23 20.96 -9.44
N ALA A 244 14.37 20.82 -10.76
CA ALA A 244 14.71 19.56 -11.43
C ALA A 244 15.95 18.85 -10.86
N GLY A 245 16.91 19.60 -10.33
CA GLY A 245 18.11 19.04 -9.74
C GLY A 245 18.78 18.01 -10.66
N SER A 246 18.87 16.78 -10.24
CA SER A 246 19.44 15.68 -11.04
C SER A 246 18.52 15.15 -12.15
N GLY A 247 17.29 15.66 -12.32
CA GLY A 247 16.35 15.21 -13.34
C GLY A 247 15.64 13.89 -13.03
N SER A 248 15.57 13.48 -11.75
CA SER A 248 14.91 12.24 -11.33
C SER A 248 13.44 12.19 -11.73
N THR A 249 12.73 13.32 -11.69
CA THR A 249 11.32 13.42 -12.12
C THR A 249 11.18 13.08 -13.61
N GLY A 250 12.12 13.51 -14.46
CA GLY A 250 12.13 13.15 -15.88
C GLY A 250 12.24 11.64 -16.09
N GLN A 251 13.15 10.98 -15.39
CA GLN A 251 13.28 9.52 -15.41
C GLN A 251 11.98 8.84 -14.95
N ALA A 252 11.41 9.26 -13.83
CA ALA A 252 10.17 8.69 -13.31
C ALA A 252 9.01 8.76 -14.30
N VAL A 253 8.88 9.89 -15.03
CA VAL A 253 7.86 10.07 -16.07
C VAL A 253 8.11 9.13 -17.26
N MET A 254 9.35 9.00 -17.72
CA MET A 254 9.72 8.11 -18.83
C MET A 254 9.42 6.65 -18.48
N GLU A 255 9.81 6.19 -17.27
CA GLU A 255 9.56 4.85 -16.81
C GLU A 255 8.05 4.57 -16.65
N LEU A 256 7.26 5.51 -16.10
CA LEU A 256 5.81 5.35 -16.02
C LEU A 256 5.16 5.24 -17.40
N ASN A 257 5.59 6.04 -18.37
CA ASN A 257 5.09 5.94 -19.75
C ASN A 257 5.39 4.58 -20.37
N GLN A 258 6.57 4.04 -20.10
CA GLN A 258 6.95 2.70 -20.57
C GLN A 258 6.11 1.61 -19.90
N LEU A 259 5.88 1.71 -18.60
CA LEU A 259 5.13 0.73 -17.82
C LEU A 259 3.66 0.62 -18.23
N ASP A 260 3.01 1.75 -18.48
CA ASP A 260 1.55 1.80 -18.67
C ASP A 260 1.09 2.27 -20.06
N GLY A 261 2.04 2.47 -20.98
CA GLY A 261 1.79 2.98 -22.35
C GLY A 261 1.31 4.43 -22.37
N GLY A 262 1.61 5.21 -21.33
CA GLY A 262 1.24 6.61 -21.22
C GLY A 262 2.07 7.53 -22.11
N GLN A 263 1.56 8.76 -22.28
CA GLN A 263 2.22 9.84 -23.03
C GLN A 263 2.34 11.10 -22.17
N ARG A 264 2.69 10.90 -20.87
CA ARG A 264 2.93 12.03 -19.97
C ARG A 264 4.10 12.86 -20.49
N GLN A 265 3.97 14.16 -20.36
CA GLN A 265 5.03 15.12 -20.68
C GLN A 265 5.64 15.64 -19.38
N VAL A 266 6.93 15.94 -19.41
CA VAL A 266 7.63 16.54 -18.27
C VAL A 266 8.30 17.84 -18.70
N ILE A 267 8.14 18.89 -17.86
CA ILE A 267 8.82 20.17 -17.98
C ILE A 267 9.75 20.28 -16.78
N LEU A 268 11.05 20.32 -17.02
CA LEU A 268 12.07 20.44 -16.00
C LEU A 268 12.68 21.83 -16.04
N CYS A 269 12.65 22.53 -14.91
CA CYS A 269 13.26 23.85 -14.77
C CYS A 269 14.33 23.83 -13.68
N THR A 270 15.41 24.55 -13.87
CA THR A 270 16.46 24.73 -12.87
C THR A 270 17.15 26.08 -13.09
N ASN A 271 17.68 26.67 -12.03
CA ASN A 271 18.51 27.87 -12.09
C ASN A 271 19.91 27.58 -12.64
N ASN A 272 20.21 26.34 -12.99
CA ASN A 272 21.49 25.86 -13.52
C ASN A 272 22.71 26.17 -12.61
N GLU A 273 22.49 26.28 -11.31
CA GLU A 273 23.57 26.44 -10.35
C GLU A 273 24.57 25.29 -10.47
N ASN A 274 25.86 25.62 -10.40
CA ASN A 274 26.95 24.67 -10.63
C ASN A 274 26.85 23.90 -11.97
N ASN A 275 26.24 24.50 -12.96
CA ASN A 275 26.04 23.90 -14.30
C ASN A 275 25.25 22.56 -14.29
N ILE A 276 24.43 22.35 -13.31
CA ILE A 276 23.71 21.08 -13.04
C ILE A 276 22.87 20.61 -14.22
N ALA A 277 22.28 21.54 -14.98
CA ALA A 277 21.46 21.19 -16.14
C ALA A 277 22.29 20.46 -17.22
N HIS A 278 23.51 20.91 -17.46
CA HIS A 278 24.39 20.38 -18.52
C HIS A 278 25.20 19.17 -18.04
N GLU A 279 25.64 19.19 -16.78
CA GLU A 279 26.57 18.17 -16.27
C GLU A 279 25.84 16.98 -15.62
N VAL A 280 24.61 17.16 -15.19
CA VAL A 280 23.86 16.12 -14.47
C VAL A 280 22.50 15.82 -15.12
N THR A 281 21.62 16.83 -15.21
CA THR A 281 20.22 16.62 -15.66
C THR A 281 20.15 16.09 -17.09
N TYR A 282 20.77 16.80 -18.03
CA TYR A 282 20.78 16.42 -19.46
C TYR A 282 21.47 15.05 -19.69
N PRO A 283 22.69 14.80 -19.18
CA PRO A 283 23.32 13.49 -19.32
C PRO A 283 22.49 12.34 -18.74
N ARG A 284 21.82 12.53 -17.58
CA ARG A 284 20.93 11.52 -17.03
C ARG A 284 19.80 11.17 -17.98
N LEU A 285 19.08 12.18 -18.48
CA LEU A 285 17.96 11.95 -19.41
C LEU A 285 18.44 11.28 -20.70
N LYS A 286 19.59 11.69 -21.21
CA LYS A 286 20.21 11.05 -22.37
C LYS A 286 20.55 9.58 -22.09
N ASN A 287 21.10 9.27 -20.93
CA ASN A 287 21.39 7.90 -20.53
C ASN A 287 20.11 7.05 -20.46
N ILE A 288 19.01 7.58 -19.89
CA ILE A 288 17.74 6.86 -19.81
C ILE A 288 17.19 6.54 -21.20
N ILE A 289 17.29 7.50 -22.15
CA ILE A 289 16.79 7.33 -23.51
C ILE A 289 17.64 6.31 -24.30
N ASN A 290 18.96 6.34 -24.11
CA ASN A 290 19.89 5.51 -24.88
C ASN A 290 20.28 4.19 -24.20
N GLY A 291 19.82 3.97 -22.98
CA GLY A 291 20.32 2.92 -22.10
C GLY A 291 21.67 3.27 -21.47
N TYR A 292 21.98 2.71 -20.32
CA TYR A 292 23.25 2.92 -19.61
C TYR A 292 23.68 1.65 -18.87
N THR A 293 25.00 1.53 -18.65
CA THR A 293 25.60 0.44 -17.86
C THR A 293 26.03 0.98 -16.51
N LEU A 294 25.61 0.32 -15.44
CA LEU A 294 26.06 0.65 -14.08
C LEU A 294 27.55 0.29 -13.93
N LYS A 295 28.32 1.23 -13.38
CA LYS A 295 29.72 0.97 -12.98
C LYS A 295 29.71 -0.08 -11.88
N LYS A 296 29.96 -1.31 -12.15
CA LYS A 296 30.18 -2.49 -11.30
C LYS A 296 29.36 -3.70 -11.73
N ASN A 297 29.41 -4.07 -12.99
CA ASN A 297 28.80 -5.34 -13.47
C ASN A 297 27.34 -5.62 -13.03
N GLN A 298 26.63 -4.64 -12.52
CA GLN A 298 25.21 -4.72 -12.25
C GLN A 298 24.48 -4.15 -13.47
N ARG A 299 23.95 -5.05 -14.29
CA ARG A 299 22.95 -4.69 -15.28
C ARG A 299 21.65 -4.41 -14.51
N GLU A 300 21.20 -3.17 -14.51
CA GLU A 300 19.84 -2.86 -14.18
C GLU A 300 18.98 -3.32 -15.36
N ILE A 301 18.24 -4.40 -15.19
CA ILE A 301 17.25 -4.85 -16.16
C ILE A 301 16.03 -3.97 -15.98
N LEU A 302 15.94 -2.88 -16.71
CA LEU A 302 14.81 -1.94 -16.67
C LEU A 302 13.53 -2.58 -17.20
N TYR A 303 13.65 -3.62 -18.02
CA TYR A 303 12.52 -4.32 -18.59
C TYR A 303 12.93 -5.70 -19.14
N GLU A 304 12.29 -6.76 -18.68
CA GLU A 304 12.47 -8.10 -19.22
C GLU A 304 11.14 -8.60 -19.78
N VAL A 305 11.08 -8.80 -21.10
CA VAL A 305 9.92 -9.41 -21.78
C VAL A 305 10.38 -10.65 -22.52
N PRO A 306 9.65 -11.76 -22.41
CA PRO A 306 9.90 -12.88 -23.31
C PRO A 306 9.72 -12.42 -24.76
N LEU A 307 10.76 -12.59 -25.57
CA LEU A 307 10.73 -12.33 -27.02
C LEU A 307 9.60 -13.13 -27.66
N ASN A 308 8.64 -12.45 -28.23
CA ASN A 308 7.62 -13.06 -29.04
C ASN A 308 7.57 -12.40 -30.42
N THR A 309 6.94 -13.09 -31.39
CA THR A 309 6.87 -12.66 -32.78
C THR A 309 6.27 -11.25 -32.98
N LYS A 310 5.39 -10.81 -32.08
CA LYS A 310 4.80 -9.47 -32.09
C LYS A 310 5.79 -8.36 -31.75
N LEU A 311 6.70 -8.62 -30.81
CA LEU A 311 7.78 -7.68 -30.42
C LEU A 311 8.80 -7.52 -31.51
N LEU A 312 9.13 -8.61 -32.23
CA LEU A 312 10.07 -8.61 -33.35
C LEU A 312 9.51 -7.83 -34.57
N ILE A 313 8.19 -7.92 -34.83
CA ILE A 313 7.55 -7.27 -35.99
C ILE A 313 7.32 -5.76 -35.73
N ASN A 314 7.05 -5.34 -34.50
CA ASN A 314 6.65 -3.97 -34.21
C ASN A 314 7.80 -2.98 -33.99
N ASN A 315 9.08 -3.38 -34.21
CA ASN A 315 10.24 -2.49 -34.05
C ASN A 315 10.14 -1.62 -32.80
N THR A 316 9.75 -2.21 -31.67
CA THR A 316 9.55 -1.46 -30.46
C THR A 316 10.89 -1.00 -29.88
N PRO A 317 11.03 0.22 -29.33
CA PRO A 317 12.26 0.77 -28.75
C PRO A 317 12.94 -0.12 -27.69
N ILE A 318 12.22 -1.11 -27.19
CA ILE A 318 12.65 -2.11 -26.20
C ILE A 318 13.77 -3.02 -26.73
N LEU A 319 13.77 -3.30 -28.03
CA LEU A 319 14.81 -4.15 -28.65
C LEU A 319 16.17 -3.44 -28.79
N ASN A 320 16.17 -2.11 -28.87
CA ASN A 320 17.40 -1.31 -29.02
C ASN A 320 18.09 -1.01 -27.67
N ALA A 321 17.47 -1.37 -26.55
CA ALA A 321 18.08 -1.22 -25.22
C ALA A 321 18.96 -2.44 -24.82
N HIS A 322 19.00 -3.48 -25.65
CA HIS A 322 19.72 -4.73 -25.39
C HIS A 322 20.89 -5.00 -26.36
N GLU A 323 21.16 -4.13 -27.34
CA GLU A 323 22.41 -4.06 -28.08
C GLU A 323 23.34 -2.97 -27.50
#